data_3a7907658a96bb6acef5e881f50f7a63
#
_entry.id   3a7907658a96bb6acef5e881f50f7a63
#
_cell.length_a   1.000
_cell.length_b   1.000
_cell.length_c   1.000
_cell.angle_alpha   90.00
_cell.angle_beta   90.00
_cell.angle_gamma   90.00
#
_symmetry.space_group_name_H-M   'P 1'
#
loop_
_entity.id
_entity.type
_entity.pdbx_description
1 polymer ?
#
loop_
_entity_poly.entity_id
_entity_poly.type
_entity_poly.pdbx_seq_one_letter_code
_entity_poly.pdbx_strand_id
1 'polypeptide(L)'
;MNKYENSQSKASILLEALPYVRRFRGSVFVIKYGGSFMDSPDPLVRSRVAQDLVFLNFVGIKVVVVHGGGKAVTKELESRGLKASFIDGLRVTDSQTIKVVDSVLNEKVNSEVAQFVSSYDCKVQRLPGKEILRCQKLSQEL
;
A
#
# COMPACT_ATOMS: atom_id res chain seq x y z
N MET A 1 -19.05 -4.98 33.19
CA MET A 1 -19.48 -3.97 32.19
C MET A 1 -20.72 -4.51 31.50
N ASN A 2 -21.85 -3.86 31.65
CA ASN A 2 -23.16 -4.34 31.18
C ASN A 2 -23.23 -4.27 29.66
N LYS A 3 -23.89 -5.23 29.00
CA LYS A 3 -24.07 -5.31 27.52
C LYS A 3 -24.66 -4.01 26.94
N TYR A 4 -25.50 -3.33 27.68
CA TYR A 4 -26.11 -2.04 27.29
C TYR A 4 -25.12 -0.89 27.30
N GLU A 5 -24.24 -0.78 28.30
CA GLU A 5 -23.18 0.24 28.38
C GLU A 5 -22.19 0.12 27.21
N ASN A 6 -21.82 -1.12 26.84
CA ASN A 6 -20.95 -1.36 25.70
C ASN A 6 -21.62 -0.95 24.37
N SER A 7 -22.92 -1.17 24.23
CA SER A 7 -23.67 -0.81 23.00
C SER A 7 -23.82 0.72 22.88
N GLN A 8 -24.10 1.43 23.96
CA GLN A 8 -24.16 2.89 23.98
C GLN A 8 -22.81 3.52 23.67
N SER A 9 -21.72 2.99 24.22
CA SER A 9 -20.36 3.45 23.93
C SER A 9 -20.01 3.31 22.45
N LYS A 10 -20.36 2.17 21.83
CA LYS A 10 -20.11 1.96 20.38
C LYS A 10 -20.93 2.90 19.50
N ALA A 11 -22.18 3.13 19.83
CA ALA A 11 -23.04 4.08 19.11
C ALA A 11 -22.49 5.52 19.21
N SER A 12 -22.01 5.93 20.39
CA SER A 12 -21.40 7.24 20.61
C SER A 12 -20.16 7.44 19.74
N ILE A 13 -19.27 6.44 19.67
CA ILE A 13 -18.08 6.50 18.81
C ILE A 13 -18.45 6.68 17.32
N LEU A 14 -19.47 5.97 16.84
CA LEU A 14 -19.93 6.11 15.46
C LEU A 14 -20.51 7.50 15.17
N LEU A 15 -21.27 8.06 16.12
CA LEU A 15 -21.80 9.43 16.01
C LEU A 15 -20.69 10.47 16.02
N GLU A 16 -19.66 10.28 16.83
CA GLU A 16 -18.47 11.14 16.85
C GLU A 16 -17.69 11.10 15.54
N ALA A 17 -17.63 9.94 14.88
CA ALA A 17 -16.97 9.80 13.57
C ALA A 17 -17.77 10.40 12.40
N LEU A 18 -19.08 10.58 12.54
CA LEU A 18 -19.97 11.00 11.45
C LEU A 18 -19.60 12.33 10.78
N PRO A 19 -19.18 13.41 11.49
CA PRO A 19 -18.73 14.64 10.86
C PRO A 19 -17.53 14.43 9.93
N TYR A 20 -16.59 13.56 10.30
CA TYR A 20 -15.41 13.23 9.49
C TYR A 20 -15.81 12.46 8.23
N VAL A 21 -16.68 11.46 8.37
CA VAL A 21 -17.22 10.71 7.23
C VAL A 21 -17.92 11.65 6.25
N ARG A 22 -18.78 12.57 6.72
CA ARG A 22 -19.44 13.56 5.87
C ARG A 22 -18.45 14.49 5.17
N ARG A 23 -17.41 14.95 5.87
CA ARG A 23 -16.39 15.86 5.33
C ARG A 23 -15.57 15.23 4.23
N PHE A 24 -15.20 13.96 4.37
CA PHE A 24 -14.26 13.29 3.48
C PHE A 24 -14.93 12.40 2.43
N ARG A 25 -16.24 12.19 2.50
CA ARG A 25 -16.97 11.42 1.50
C ARG A 25 -16.77 12.01 0.09
N GLY A 26 -16.38 11.16 -0.85
CA GLY A 26 -16.07 11.54 -2.24
C GLY A 26 -14.64 12.06 -2.45
N SER A 27 -13.88 12.35 -1.39
CA SER A 27 -12.47 12.73 -1.47
C SER A 27 -11.60 11.58 -1.96
N VAL A 28 -10.44 11.91 -2.52
CA VAL A 28 -9.40 10.94 -2.89
C VAL A 28 -8.31 10.95 -1.83
N PHE A 29 -8.07 9.80 -1.22
CA PHE A 29 -6.97 9.61 -0.28
C PHE A 29 -5.87 8.78 -0.93
N VAL A 30 -4.65 9.31 -0.95
CA VAL A 30 -3.45 8.59 -1.37
C VAL A 30 -2.75 8.06 -0.12
N ILE A 31 -2.71 6.75 0.02
CA ILE A 31 -2.20 6.07 1.21
C ILE A 31 -0.94 5.29 0.85
N LYS A 32 0.19 5.63 1.49
CA LYS A 32 1.43 4.88 1.32
C LYS A 32 1.40 3.62 2.20
N TYR A 33 1.43 2.45 1.55
CA TYR A 33 1.59 1.15 2.21
C TYR A 33 3.05 0.73 2.15
N GLY A 34 3.80 1.02 3.21
CA GLY A 34 5.25 0.83 3.27
C GLY A 34 5.68 -0.57 3.69
N GLY A 35 6.97 -0.86 3.54
CA GLY A 35 7.56 -2.18 3.82
C GLY A 35 7.41 -2.65 5.26
N SER A 36 7.39 -1.74 6.25
CA SER A 36 7.22 -2.12 7.67
C SER A 36 5.90 -2.85 7.95
N PHE A 37 4.83 -2.51 7.21
CA PHE A 37 3.54 -3.20 7.31
C PHE A 37 3.47 -4.42 6.40
N MET A 38 4.02 -4.31 5.18
CA MET A 38 4.02 -5.42 4.20
C MET A 38 4.83 -6.61 4.68
N ASP A 39 5.97 -6.34 5.32
CA ASP A 39 6.91 -7.35 5.80
C ASP A 39 6.67 -7.75 7.26
N SER A 40 5.59 -7.28 7.88
CA SER A 40 5.27 -7.65 9.26
C SER A 40 5.07 -9.17 9.38
N PRO A 41 5.77 -9.84 10.30
CA PRO A 41 5.54 -11.24 10.58
C PRO A 41 4.18 -11.49 11.24
N ASP A 42 3.56 -10.45 11.81
CA ASP A 42 2.25 -10.53 12.45
C ASP A 42 1.14 -10.39 11.40
N PRO A 43 0.37 -11.47 11.14
CA PRO A 43 -0.75 -11.44 10.21
C PRO A 43 -1.83 -10.41 10.61
N LEU A 44 -1.98 -10.11 11.89
CA LEU A 44 -2.97 -9.16 12.39
C LEU A 44 -2.66 -7.74 11.96
N VAL A 45 -1.38 -7.36 11.87
CA VAL A 45 -0.96 -6.03 11.41
C VAL A 45 -1.41 -5.81 9.96
N ARG A 46 -1.14 -6.78 9.09
CA ARG A 46 -1.57 -6.71 7.68
C ARG A 46 -3.09 -6.69 7.55
N SER A 47 -3.77 -7.56 8.31
CA SER A 47 -5.23 -7.64 8.34
C SER A 47 -5.88 -6.30 8.74
N ARG A 48 -5.37 -5.63 9.77
CA ARG A 48 -5.87 -4.32 10.21
C ARG A 48 -5.71 -3.27 9.12
N VAL A 49 -4.54 -3.18 8.47
CA VAL A 49 -4.34 -2.23 7.38
C VAL A 49 -5.32 -2.46 6.23
N ALA A 50 -5.56 -3.72 5.83
CA ALA A 50 -6.54 -4.01 4.80
C ALA A 50 -7.96 -3.59 5.22
N GLN A 51 -8.36 -3.89 6.45
CA GLN A 51 -9.67 -3.50 6.99
C GLN A 51 -9.83 -1.97 7.04
N ASP A 52 -8.78 -1.22 7.40
CA ASP A 52 -8.80 0.24 7.39
C ASP A 52 -9.00 0.79 5.97
N LEU A 53 -8.29 0.26 4.97
CA LEU A 53 -8.45 0.64 3.56
C LEU A 53 -9.87 0.37 3.06
N VAL A 54 -10.39 -0.80 3.38
CA VAL A 54 -11.74 -1.22 3.00
C VAL A 54 -12.79 -0.34 3.70
N PHE A 55 -12.62 -0.06 4.99
CA PHE A 55 -13.50 0.83 5.73
C PHE A 55 -13.56 2.23 5.09
N LEU A 56 -12.42 2.82 4.77
CA LEU A 56 -12.37 4.13 4.10
C LEU A 56 -13.14 4.10 2.76
N ASN A 57 -13.01 3.03 1.99
CA ASN A 57 -13.75 2.87 0.75
C ASN A 57 -15.26 2.74 0.99
N PHE A 58 -15.69 1.95 1.97
CA PHE A 58 -17.11 1.76 2.29
C PHE A 58 -17.80 3.03 2.79
N VAL A 59 -17.08 3.91 3.49
CA VAL A 59 -17.63 5.22 3.90
C VAL A 59 -17.64 6.25 2.76
N GLY A 60 -17.21 5.86 1.56
CA GLY A 60 -17.31 6.65 0.33
C GLY A 60 -16.08 7.49 0.00
N ILE A 61 -14.92 7.20 0.60
CA ILE A 61 -13.63 7.79 0.23
C ILE A 61 -13.03 6.96 -0.92
N LYS A 62 -12.51 7.63 -1.95
CA LYS A 62 -11.78 6.99 -3.04
C LYS A 62 -10.34 6.75 -2.60
N VAL A 63 -9.97 5.50 -2.40
CA VAL A 63 -8.65 5.13 -1.87
C VAL A 63 -7.69 4.77 -3.00
N VAL A 64 -6.54 5.42 -3.05
CA VAL A 64 -5.41 5.08 -3.91
C VAL A 64 -4.26 4.60 -3.02
N VAL A 65 -3.86 3.35 -3.17
CA VAL A 65 -2.75 2.76 -2.39
C VAL A 65 -1.46 2.82 -3.18
N VAL A 66 -0.43 3.43 -2.61
CA VAL A 66 0.94 3.43 -3.14
C VAL A 66 1.77 2.49 -2.28
N HIS A 67 2.08 1.31 -2.81
CA HIS A 67 2.85 0.32 -2.05
C HIS A 67 4.37 0.45 -2.28
N GLY A 68 5.14 -0.03 -1.32
CA GLY A 68 6.58 -0.23 -1.43
C GLY A 68 6.94 -1.59 -2.04
N GLY A 69 8.14 -2.08 -1.74
CA GLY A 69 8.61 -3.40 -2.20
C GLY A 69 10.13 -3.51 -2.31
N GLY A 70 10.87 -2.55 -1.75
CA GLY A 70 12.33 -2.52 -1.84
C GLY A 70 13.02 -3.79 -1.37
N LYS A 71 12.55 -4.39 -0.28
CA LYS A 71 13.09 -5.67 0.23
C LYS A 71 12.80 -6.85 -0.72
N ALA A 72 11.60 -6.90 -1.30
CA ALA A 72 11.24 -7.93 -2.28
C ALA A 72 12.12 -7.83 -3.53
N VAL A 73 12.38 -6.60 -4.00
CA VAL A 73 13.30 -6.34 -5.12
C VAL A 73 14.72 -6.78 -4.78
N THR A 74 15.23 -6.42 -3.58
CA THR A 74 16.58 -6.83 -3.15
C THR A 74 16.71 -8.35 -3.13
N LYS A 75 15.75 -9.04 -2.51
CA LYS A 75 15.74 -10.50 -2.44
C LYS A 75 15.70 -11.16 -3.84
N GLU A 76 14.94 -10.59 -4.75
CA GLU A 76 14.85 -11.11 -6.13
C GLU A 76 16.15 -10.88 -6.91
N LEU A 77 16.81 -9.71 -6.74
CA LEU A 77 18.12 -9.45 -7.33
C LEU A 77 19.17 -10.44 -6.82
N GLU A 78 19.24 -10.65 -5.51
CA GLU A 78 20.15 -11.60 -4.88
C GLU A 78 19.93 -13.03 -5.39
N SER A 79 18.68 -13.45 -5.54
CA SER A 79 18.36 -14.80 -6.09
C SER A 79 18.82 -15.00 -7.53
N ARG A 80 18.96 -13.89 -8.28
CA ARG A 80 19.50 -13.88 -9.66
C ARG A 80 21.00 -13.63 -9.73
N GLY A 81 21.70 -13.57 -8.57
CA GLY A 81 23.13 -13.26 -8.51
C GLY A 81 23.49 -11.81 -8.80
N LEU A 82 22.50 -10.91 -8.79
CA LEU A 82 22.69 -9.47 -9.01
C LEU A 82 22.85 -8.76 -7.67
N LYS A 83 23.83 -7.85 -7.56
CA LYS A 83 24.04 -7.05 -6.36
C LYS A 83 23.16 -5.81 -6.37
N ALA A 84 22.41 -5.61 -5.31
CA ALA A 84 21.73 -4.35 -5.07
C ALA A 84 22.72 -3.30 -4.55
N SER A 85 22.85 -2.17 -5.23
CA SER A 85 23.65 -1.03 -4.78
C SER A 85 22.78 0.20 -4.58
N PHE A 86 23.22 1.08 -3.67
CA PHE A 86 22.50 2.30 -3.29
C PHE A 86 23.47 3.47 -3.20
N ILE A 87 23.01 4.64 -3.64
CA ILE A 87 23.69 5.93 -3.46
C ILE A 87 22.66 6.85 -2.79
N ASP A 88 23.01 7.44 -1.67
CA ASP A 88 22.13 8.34 -0.89
C ASP A 88 20.72 7.78 -0.63
N GLY A 89 20.63 6.48 -0.37
CA GLY A 89 19.37 5.79 -0.13
C GLY A 89 18.56 5.46 -1.39
N LEU A 90 19.00 5.89 -2.57
CA LEU A 90 18.39 5.56 -3.86
C LEU A 90 19.08 4.35 -4.49
N ARG A 91 18.27 3.40 -5.00
CA ARG A 91 18.80 2.22 -5.68
C ARG A 91 19.43 2.60 -7.02
N VAL A 92 20.67 2.21 -7.22
CA VAL A 92 21.31 2.26 -8.55
C VAL A 92 20.62 1.22 -9.43
N THR A 93 19.98 1.68 -10.49
CA THR A 93 19.11 0.85 -11.32
C THR A 93 19.59 0.90 -12.78
N ASP A 94 20.33 -0.13 -13.17
CA ASP A 94 20.74 -0.35 -14.55
C ASP A 94 19.67 -1.05 -15.38
N SER A 95 19.99 -1.37 -16.64
CA SER A 95 19.06 -1.99 -17.58
C SER A 95 18.65 -3.42 -17.21
N GLN A 96 19.43 -4.14 -16.43
CA GLN A 96 19.07 -5.46 -15.91
C GLN A 96 18.24 -5.34 -14.64
N THR A 97 18.68 -4.48 -13.73
CA THR A 97 17.99 -4.21 -12.48
C THR A 97 16.57 -3.67 -12.70
N ILE A 98 16.35 -2.77 -13.68
CA ILE A 98 15.02 -2.20 -13.94
C ILE A 98 14.00 -3.25 -14.33
N LYS A 99 14.39 -4.29 -15.08
CA LYS A 99 13.50 -5.39 -15.46
C LYS A 99 13.04 -6.18 -14.23
N VAL A 100 13.95 -6.40 -13.29
CA VAL A 100 13.62 -7.08 -12.03
C VAL A 100 12.72 -6.19 -11.15
N VAL A 101 13.03 -4.91 -11.05
CA VAL A 101 12.20 -3.94 -10.32
C VAL A 101 10.78 -3.90 -10.88
N ASP A 102 10.63 -3.79 -12.20
CA ASP A 102 9.31 -3.75 -12.85
C ASP A 102 8.51 -5.03 -12.59
N SER A 103 9.10 -6.20 -12.82
CA SER A 103 8.44 -7.48 -12.57
C SER A 103 8.06 -7.65 -11.10
N VAL A 104 8.98 -7.39 -10.17
CA VAL A 104 8.69 -7.57 -8.73
C VAL A 104 7.62 -6.60 -8.24
N LEU A 105 7.71 -5.32 -8.59
CA LEU A 105 6.76 -4.34 -8.09
C LEU A 105 5.39 -4.48 -8.74
N ASN A 106 5.31 -4.64 -10.05
CA ASN A 106 4.04 -4.67 -10.77
C ASN A 106 3.36 -6.04 -10.78
N GLU A 107 4.11 -7.12 -10.94
CA GLU A 107 3.50 -8.45 -11.08
C GLU A 107 3.36 -9.15 -9.73
N LYS A 108 4.39 -9.08 -8.88
CA LYS A 108 4.38 -9.79 -7.59
C LYS A 108 3.73 -8.95 -6.50
N VAL A 109 4.37 -7.86 -6.08
CA VAL A 109 3.94 -7.08 -4.91
C VAL A 109 2.57 -6.43 -5.13
N ASN A 110 2.37 -5.79 -6.29
CA ASN A 110 1.08 -5.17 -6.61
C ASN A 110 -0.06 -6.21 -6.63
N SER A 111 0.18 -7.40 -7.19
CA SER A 111 -0.80 -8.49 -7.17
C SER A 111 -1.11 -8.98 -5.78
N GLU A 112 -0.10 -9.19 -4.94
CA GLU A 112 -0.28 -9.62 -3.54
C GLU A 112 -1.10 -8.61 -2.74
N VAL A 113 -0.80 -7.32 -2.86
CA VAL A 113 -1.55 -6.25 -2.19
C VAL A 113 -3.00 -6.20 -2.70
N ALA A 114 -3.20 -6.27 -4.02
CA ALA A 114 -4.53 -6.23 -4.61
C ALA A 114 -5.38 -7.43 -4.17
N GLN A 115 -4.84 -8.64 -4.22
CA GLN A 115 -5.53 -9.85 -3.77
C GLN A 115 -5.87 -9.79 -2.28
N PHE A 116 -4.93 -9.28 -1.48
CA PHE A 116 -5.13 -9.16 -0.04
C PHE A 116 -6.28 -8.20 0.30
N VAL A 117 -6.35 -7.02 -0.32
CA VAL A 117 -7.46 -6.08 -0.12
C VAL A 117 -8.78 -6.64 -0.67
N SER A 118 -8.73 -7.31 -1.84
CA SER A 118 -9.93 -7.93 -2.45
C SER A 118 -10.53 -9.03 -1.59
N SER A 119 -9.75 -9.71 -0.75
CA SER A 119 -10.27 -10.75 0.15
C SER A 119 -11.24 -10.22 1.23
N TYR A 120 -11.38 -8.90 1.34
CA TYR A 120 -12.32 -8.21 2.23
C TYR A 120 -13.52 -7.61 1.46
N ASP A 121 -13.96 -8.23 0.38
CA ASP A 121 -15.09 -7.80 -0.46
C ASP A 121 -14.98 -6.39 -1.03
N CYS A 122 -13.76 -5.95 -1.29
CA CYS A 122 -13.46 -4.65 -1.90
C CYS A 122 -13.01 -4.82 -3.35
N LYS A 123 -13.63 -4.10 -4.28
CA LYS A 123 -13.17 -4.07 -5.67
C LYS A 123 -11.87 -3.29 -5.78
N VAL A 124 -10.84 -3.92 -6.30
CA VAL A 124 -9.50 -3.34 -6.47
C VAL A 124 -9.14 -3.28 -7.95
N GLN A 125 -8.70 -2.12 -8.40
CA GLN A 125 -8.08 -1.94 -9.71
C GLN A 125 -6.57 -1.77 -9.52
N ARG A 126 -5.78 -2.58 -10.22
CA ARG A 126 -4.33 -2.43 -10.26
C ARG A 126 -3.96 -1.33 -11.26
N LEU A 127 -3.04 -0.47 -10.85
CA LEU A 127 -2.53 0.65 -11.65
C LEU A 127 -1.00 0.55 -11.72
N PRO A 128 -0.42 -0.05 -12.75
CA PRO A 128 1.02 -0.09 -12.92
C PRO A 128 1.59 1.32 -13.08
N GLY A 129 2.56 1.69 -12.22
CA GLY A 129 3.10 3.06 -12.19
C GLY A 129 3.65 3.51 -13.56
N LYS A 130 4.23 2.61 -14.34
CA LYS A 130 4.76 2.88 -15.69
C LYS A 130 3.69 3.32 -16.71
N GLU A 131 2.42 3.03 -16.46
CA GLU A 131 1.32 3.41 -17.36
C GLU A 131 0.75 4.80 -17.02
N ILE A 132 0.92 5.24 -15.78
CA ILE A 132 0.30 6.47 -15.26
C ILE A 132 1.29 7.56 -14.86
N LEU A 133 2.55 7.19 -14.58
CA LEU A 133 3.59 8.12 -14.15
C LEU A 133 4.66 8.26 -15.24
N ARG A 134 5.12 9.48 -15.43
CA ARG A 134 6.31 9.75 -16.24
C ARG A 134 7.44 10.17 -15.31
N CYS A 135 8.65 9.70 -15.58
CA CYS A 135 9.85 10.07 -14.84
C CYS A 135 10.97 10.46 -15.80
N GLN A 136 11.89 11.24 -15.29
CA GLN A 136 13.12 11.60 -15.96
C GLN A 136 14.28 11.06 -15.12
N LYS A 137 15.34 10.59 -15.79
CA LYS A 137 16.54 10.14 -15.10
C LYS A 137 17.19 11.35 -14.40
N LEU A 138 17.57 11.19 -13.13
CA LEU A 138 18.36 12.18 -12.44
C LEU A 138 19.72 12.31 -13.17
N SER A 139 20.09 13.55 -13.55
CA SER A 139 21.41 13.83 -14.07
C SER A 139 22.44 13.68 -12.94
N GLN A 140 23.67 13.26 -13.27
CA GLN A 140 24.75 13.08 -12.30
C GLN A 140 25.34 14.43 -11.80
N GLU A 141 24.70 15.54 -12.09
CA GLU A 141 25.08 16.86 -11.59
C GLU A 141 24.30 17.18 -10.31
N LEU A 142 24.64 16.47 -9.24
CA LEU A 142 24.40 16.87 -7.86
C LEU A 142 25.65 16.57 -7.05
#